data_1aa76722c4f3e38d31c50b79f03a3b29
#
_entry.id   1aa76722c4f3e38d31c50b79f03a3b29
#
_cell.length_a   1.000
_cell.length_b   1.000
_cell.length_c   1.000
_cell.angle_alpha   90.00
_cell.angle_beta   90.00
_cell.angle_gamma   90.00
#
_symmetry.space_group_name_H-M   'P 1'
#
loop_
_entity.id
_entity.type
_entity.pdbx_description
1 polymer ?
#
loop_
_entity_poly.entity_id
_entity_poly.type
_entity_poly.pdbx_seq_one_letter_code
_entity_poly.pdbx_strand_id
1 'polypeptide(L)'
;MEQKTHLLTSKDFVGQVAQIQTDQQATVVLKTADLMRVDERGLVHGGFAFGLADYAAMTAVNDPFVVLLSSQVKFLRPVTAGEELTARAIVAEKDGRKRKVQVEVFNQKKERVLDGEFLCLILKKHVLDK
;
A
#
# COMPACT_ATOMS: atom_id res chain seq x y z
N MET A 1 5.45 -13.96 -8.92
CA MET A 1 6.76 -13.28 -8.73
C MET A 1 7.09 -13.25 -7.25
N GLU A 2 8.32 -13.45 -6.88
CA GLU A 2 8.73 -13.54 -5.49
C GLU A 2 8.72 -12.19 -4.79
N GLN A 3 8.09 -12.12 -3.61
CA GLN A 3 8.12 -10.92 -2.78
C GLN A 3 9.45 -10.82 -2.06
N LYS A 4 10.12 -9.66 -2.14
CA LYS A 4 11.46 -9.42 -1.60
C LYS A 4 11.48 -8.42 -0.46
N THR A 5 10.38 -7.78 -0.14
CA THR A 5 10.31 -6.74 0.88
C THR A 5 9.05 -6.88 1.73
N HIS A 6 9.06 -6.31 2.93
CA HIS A 6 7.90 -6.26 3.82
C HIS A 6 7.34 -7.66 4.11
N LEU A 7 8.22 -8.63 4.34
CA LEU A 7 7.86 -10.04 4.46
C LEU A 7 7.14 -10.38 5.77
N LEU A 8 7.30 -9.56 6.80
CA LEU A 8 6.76 -9.83 8.13
C LEU A 8 5.57 -8.96 8.50
N THR A 9 5.03 -8.19 7.54
CA THR A 9 3.84 -7.38 7.83
C THR A 9 2.63 -8.27 8.12
N SER A 10 1.73 -7.79 8.98
CA SER A 10 0.50 -8.50 9.27
C SER A 10 -0.46 -8.42 8.08
N LYS A 11 -0.81 -9.58 7.53
CA LYS A 11 -1.76 -9.65 6.43
C LYS A 11 -3.15 -9.16 6.84
N ASP A 12 -3.48 -9.29 8.13
CA ASP A 12 -4.78 -8.86 8.64
C ASP A 12 -4.91 -7.34 8.68
N PHE A 13 -3.80 -6.61 8.83
CA PHE A 13 -3.84 -5.15 8.98
C PHE A 13 -3.31 -4.39 7.79
N VAL A 14 -2.41 -4.96 7.00
CA VAL A 14 -1.84 -4.27 5.84
C VAL A 14 -2.22 -4.89 4.51
N GLY A 15 -2.75 -6.10 4.51
CA GLY A 15 -3.23 -6.75 3.31
C GLY A 15 -2.37 -7.93 2.88
N GLN A 16 -2.89 -8.60 1.87
CA GLN A 16 -2.25 -9.78 1.27
C GLN A 16 -1.95 -9.51 -0.19
N VAL A 17 -0.71 -9.76 -0.58
CA VAL A 17 -0.26 -9.55 -1.96
C VAL A 17 -0.96 -10.57 -2.88
N ALA A 18 -1.60 -10.05 -3.93
CA ALA A 18 -2.25 -10.87 -4.95
C ALA A 18 -1.38 -11.02 -6.19
N GLN A 19 -0.61 -9.98 -6.53
CA GLN A 19 0.22 -9.99 -7.74
C GLN A 19 1.38 -9.01 -7.58
N ILE A 20 2.56 -9.40 -8.07
CA ILE A 20 3.73 -8.53 -8.16
C ILE A 20 4.39 -8.69 -9.52
N GLN A 21 4.72 -7.58 -10.14
CA GLN A 21 5.73 -7.50 -11.21
C GLN A 21 6.81 -6.56 -10.70
N THR A 22 7.95 -7.12 -10.35
CA THR A 22 9.03 -6.39 -9.67
C THR A 22 9.40 -5.10 -10.41
N ASP A 23 9.41 -4.00 -9.66
CA ASP A 23 9.74 -2.65 -10.12
C ASP A 23 8.79 -2.16 -11.23
N GLN A 24 7.58 -2.67 -11.25
CA GLN A 24 6.53 -2.27 -12.19
C GLN A 24 5.19 -2.06 -11.54
N GLN A 25 4.63 -3.09 -10.89
CA GLN A 25 3.30 -2.97 -10.31
C GLN A 25 3.04 -4.06 -9.26
N ALA A 26 2.04 -3.81 -8.42
CA ALA A 26 1.55 -4.78 -7.46
C ALA A 26 0.07 -4.56 -7.19
N THR A 27 -0.60 -5.65 -6.82
CA THR A 27 -1.98 -5.63 -6.35
C THR A 27 -2.01 -6.28 -4.98
N VAL A 28 -2.64 -5.59 -4.02
CA VAL A 28 -2.72 -6.05 -2.63
C VAL A 28 -4.17 -5.91 -2.18
N VAL A 29 -4.68 -6.90 -1.45
CA VAL A 29 -6.07 -6.94 -1.00
C VAL A 29 -6.11 -6.93 0.53
N LEU A 30 -6.97 -6.09 1.11
CA LEU A 30 -7.20 -6.03 2.56
C LEU A 30 -8.69 -6.17 2.83
N LYS A 31 -9.04 -7.15 3.63
CA LYS A 31 -10.40 -7.26 4.16
C LYS A 31 -10.46 -6.49 5.46
N THR A 32 -11.26 -5.43 5.50
CA THR A 32 -11.36 -4.62 6.72
C THR A 32 -12.15 -5.37 7.79
N ALA A 33 -11.82 -5.08 9.04
CA ALA A 33 -12.35 -5.80 10.19
C ALA A 33 -12.78 -4.85 11.28
N ASP A 34 -13.55 -5.37 12.26
CA ASP A 34 -14.09 -4.56 13.36
C ASP A 34 -12.99 -3.88 14.18
N LEU A 35 -11.81 -4.49 14.30
CA LEU A 35 -10.69 -3.88 15.03
C LEU A 35 -10.20 -2.58 14.41
N MET A 36 -10.58 -2.29 13.18
CA MET A 36 -10.16 -1.10 12.44
C MET A 36 -11.11 0.08 12.61
N ARG A 37 -12.23 -0.13 13.33
CA ARG A 37 -13.25 0.91 13.48
C ARG A 37 -12.81 2.03 14.41
N VAL A 38 -13.26 3.24 14.09
CA VAL A 38 -13.09 4.40 14.98
C VAL A 38 -14.35 4.68 15.81
N ASP A 39 -15.49 4.12 15.44
CA ASP A 39 -16.77 4.39 16.11
C ASP A 39 -17.75 3.21 15.99
N GLU A 40 -18.91 3.35 16.61
CA GLU A 40 -19.93 2.31 16.61
C GLU A 40 -20.61 2.13 15.25
N ARG A 41 -20.51 3.11 14.36
CA ARG A 41 -21.11 3.04 13.03
C ARG A 41 -20.24 2.23 12.06
N GLY A 42 -19.06 1.82 12.50
CA GLY A 42 -18.20 0.96 11.70
C GLY A 42 -17.25 1.70 10.75
N LEU A 43 -17.09 3.01 10.94
CA LEU A 43 -16.15 3.77 10.11
C LEU A 43 -14.72 3.26 10.34
N VAL A 44 -14.06 2.86 9.29
CA VAL A 44 -12.67 2.38 9.35
C VAL A 44 -11.72 3.56 9.42
N HIS A 45 -10.71 3.48 10.30
CA HIS A 45 -9.66 4.48 10.42
C HIS A 45 -8.88 4.59 9.09
N GLY A 46 -8.67 5.81 8.62
CA GLY A 46 -7.98 6.05 7.33
C GLY A 46 -6.57 5.48 7.28
N GLY A 47 -5.94 5.28 8.43
CA GLY A 47 -4.61 4.69 8.50
C GLY A 47 -4.52 3.29 7.92
N PHE A 48 -5.63 2.53 7.90
CA PHE A 48 -5.62 1.19 7.33
C PHE A 48 -5.63 1.21 5.79
N ALA A 49 -6.41 2.11 5.19
CA ALA A 49 -6.35 2.31 3.74
C ALA A 49 -4.98 2.85 3.33
N PHE A 50 -4.40 3.77 4.12
CA PHE A 50 -3.06 4.28 3.88
C PHE A 50 -2.00 3.17 4.00
N GLY A 51 -2.08 2.36 5.07
CA GLY A 51 -1.13 1.25 5.28
C GLY A 51 -1.18 0.25 4.14
N LEU A 52 -2.37 -0.07 3.66
CA LEU A 52 -2.54 -0.91 2.48
C LEU A 52 -1.89 -0.28 1.25
N ALA A 53 -2.11 1.01 1.03
CA ALA A 53 -1.54 1.73 -0.12
C ALA A 53 -0.01 1.77 -0.05
N ASP A 54 0.54 2.04 1.13
CA ASP A 54 1.98 2.04 1.37
C ASP A 54 2.58 0.66 1.09
N TYR A 55 1.96 -0.38 1.62
CA TYR A 55 2.40 -1.75 1.40
C TYR A 55 2.39 -2.11 -0.09
N ALA A 56 1.34 -1.70 -0.81
CA ALA A 56 1.25 -1.92 -2.24
C ALA A 56 2.38 -1.19 -2.99
N ALA A 57 2.69 0.05 -2.59
CA ALA A 57 3.78 0.80 -3.20
C ALA A 57 5.13 0.11 -2.98
N MET A 58 5.40 -0.36 -1.74
CA MET A 58 6.65 -1.05 -1.44
C MET A 58 6.77 -2.35 -2.23
N THR A 59 5.68 -3.11 -2.31
CA THR A 59 5.70 -4.38 -3.05
C THR A 59 5.77 -4.18 -4.56
N ALA A 60 5.27 -3.06 -5.09
CA ALA A 60 5.44 -2.74 -6.51
C ALA A 60 6.90 -2.51 -6.86
N VAL A 61 7.66 -1.84 -6.01
CA VAL A 61 9.10 -1.66 -6.17
C VAL A 61 9.83 -2.98 -5.93
N ASN A 62 9.42 -3.69 -4.89
CA ASN A 62 9.87 -5.04 -4.55
C ASN A 62 11.40 -5.18 -4.45
N ASP A 63 12.03 -4.22 -3.79
CA ASP A 63 13.47 -4.28 -3.48
C ASP A 63 13.63 -4.49 -1.97
N PRO A 64 14.59 -5.34 -1.54
CA PRO A 64 14.78 -5.60 -0.11
C PRO A 64 15.04 -4.36 0.73
N PHE A 65 15.55 -3.30 0.13
CA PHE A 65 15.96 -2.08 0.85
C PHE A 65 15.11 -0.86 0.49
N VAL A 66 13.89 -1.08 -0.04
CA VAL A 66 12.98 0.01 -0.34
C VAL A 66 12.41 0.62 0.95
N VAL A 67 12.36 1.95 0.99
CA VAL A 67 11.71 2.69 2.07
C VAL A 67 10.82 3.77 1.47
N LEU A 68 9.82 4.20 2.24
CA LEU A 68 8.96 5.31 1.86
C LEU A 68 9.61 6.62 2.32
N LEU A 69 9.75 7.59 1.41
CA LEU A 69 10.25 8.93 1.73
C LEU A 69 9.12 9.91 2.01
N SER A 70 8.11 9.93 1.15
CA SER A 70 7.00 10.88 1.25
C SER A 70 5.82 10.38 0.47
N SER A 71 4.65 10.95 0.77
CA SER A 71 3.44 10.62 0.05
C SER A 71 2.49 11.82 0.02
N GLN A 72 1.66 11.86 -1.02
CA GLN A 72 0.54 12.78 -1.11
C GLN A 72 -0.68 11.95 -1.44
N VAL A 73 -1.64 11.89 -0.54
CA VAL A 73 -2.81 11.04 -0.69
C VAL A 73 -4.08 11.85 -0.49
N LYS A 74 -5.14 11.41 -1.16
CA LYS A 74 -6.49 11.91 -0.98
C LYS A 74 -7.39 10.76 -0.55
N PHE A 75 -8.17 10.98 0.50
CA PHE A 75 -9.18 10.04 0.95
C PHE A 75 -10.49 10.45 0.30
N LEU A 76 -10.96 9.66 -0.65
CA LEU A 76 -12.05 10.05 -1.54
C LEU A 76 -13.41 9.57 -1.06
N ARG A 77 -13.45 8.47 -0.31
CA ARG A 77 -14.68 7.88 0.21
C ARG A 77 -14.43 7.24 1.57
N PRO A 78 -15.41 7.25 2.47
CA PRO A 78 -15.30 6.51 3.73
C PRO A 78 -15.34 5.00 3.47
N VAL A 79 -14.74 4.25 4.39
CA VAL A 79 -14.75 2.79 4.37
C VAL A 79 -15.43 2.31 5.63
N THR A 80 -16.30 1.31 5.52
CA THR A 80 -16.94 0.68 6.67
C THR A 80 -16.37 -0.72 6.89
N ALA A 81 -16.33 -1.14 8.16
CA ALA A 81 -15.80 -2.45 8.53
C ALA A 81 -16.54 -3.56 7.79
N GLY A 82 -15.80 -4.53 7.28
CA GLY A 82 -16.33 -5.61 6.45
C GLY A 82 -16.13 -5.40 4.96
N GLU A 83 -15.86 -4.16 4.53
CA GLU A 83 -15.56 -3.93 3.12
C GLU A 83 -14.18 -4.49 2.75
N GLU A 84 -14.07 -5.00 1.53
CA GLU A 84 -12.79 -5.46 1.00
C GLU A 84 -12.18 -4.37 0.13
N LEU A 85 -10.92 -4.05 0.39
CA LEU A 85 -10.18 -3.04 -0.33
C LEU A 85 -9.12 -3.69 -1.21
N THR A 86 -8.95 -3.16 -2.42
CA THR A 86 -7.90 -3.59 -3.34
C THR A 86 -7.05 -2.39 -3.71
N ALA A 87 -5.75 -2.48 -3.42
CA ALA A 87 -4.79 -1.45 -3.81
C ALA A 87 -4.07 -1.88 -5.08
N ARG A 88 -3.97 -0.97 -6.02
CA ARG A 88 -3.19 -1.16 -7.25
C ARG A 88 -2.10 -0.11 -7.29
N ALA A 89 -0.86 -0.56 -7.30
CA ALA A 89 0.31 0.30 -7.29
C ALA A 89 1.08 0.13 -8.58
N ILE A 90 1.43 1.26 -9.21
CA ILE A 90 2.16 1.25 -10.48
C ILE A 90 3.38 2.17 -10.32
N VAL A 91 4.56 1.64 -10.62
CA VAL A 91 5.78 2.44 -10.64
C VAL A 91 5.72 3.34 -11.88
N ALA A 92 5.44 4.63 -11.66
CA ALA A 92 5.20 5.58 -12.75
C ALA A 92 6.50 6.22 -13.25
N GLU A 93 7.46 6.46 -12.36
CA GLU A 93 8.73 7.10 -12.72
C GLU A 93 9.87 6.46 -11.96
N LYS A 94 11.02 6.37 -12.62
CA LYS A 94 12.27 5.87 -12.04
C LYS A 94 13.35 6.91 -12.29
N ASP A 95 14.05 7.30 -11.22
CA ASP A 95 15.17 8.25 -11.29
C ASP A 95 16.25 7.77 -10.33
N GLY A 96 17.25 7.08 -10.88
CA GLY A 96 18.29 6.48 -10.06
C GLY A 96 17.68 5.48 -9.08
N ARG A 97 17.83 5.75 -7.78
CA ARG A 97 17.28 4.92 -6.72
C ARG A 97 15.89 5.35 -6.27
N LYS A 98 15.37 6.42 -6.84
CA LYS A 98 14.03 6.91 -6.50
C LYS A 98 12.97 6.27 -7.39
N ARG A 99 11.80 6.01 -6.79
CA ARG A 99 10.65 5.48 -7.51
C ARG A 99 9.43 6.30 -7.12
N LYS A 100 8.72 6.80 -8.12
CA LYS A 100 7.43 7.43 -7.90
C LYS A 100 6.36 6.41 -8.23
N VAL A 101 5.55 6.05 -7.24
CA VAL A 101 4.54 5.01 -7.37
C VAL A 101 3.16 5.65 -7.23
N GLN A 102 2.30 5.41 -8.21
CA GLN A 102 0.89 5.81 -8.15
C GLN A 102 0.09 4.66 -7.58
N VAL A 103 -0.73 4.96 -6.56
CA VAL A 103 -1.55 3.95 -5.90
C VAL A 103 -3.00 4.40 -5.90
N GLU A 104 -3.88 3.48 -6.28
CA GLU A 104 -5.32 3.64 -6.16
C GLU A 104 -5.85 2.51 -5.30
N VAL A 105 -6.75 2.83 -4.36
CA VAL A 105 -7.41 1.83 -3.53
C VAL A 105 -8.90 1.88 -3.85
N PHE A 106 -9.46 0.71 -4.11
CA PHE A 106 -10.86 0.54 -4.48
C PHE A 106 -11.58 -0.33 -3.45
N ASN A 107 -12.88 -0.07 -3.23
CA ASN A 107 -13.72 -1.00 -2.48
C ASN A 107 -14.25 -2.10 -3.42
N GLN A 108 -15.05 -3.05 -2.90
CA GLN A 108 -15.57 -4.16 -3.71
C GLN A 108 -16.57 -3.71 -4.77
N LYS A 109 -17.09 -2.49 -4.67
CA LYS A 109 -17.95 -1.90 -5.70
C LYS A 109 -17.14 -1.18 -6.78
N LYS A 110 -15.81 -1.28 -6.72
CA LYS A 110 -14.88 -0.63 -7.64
C LYS A 110 -14.92 0.89 -7.56
N GLU A 111 -15.33 1.44 -6.44
CA GLU A 111 -15.25 2.87 -6.16
C GLU A 111 -13.90 3.19 -5.55
N ARG A 112 -13.25 4.26 -5.99
CA ARG A 112 -11.97 4.68 -5.41
C ARG A 112 -12.20 5.27 -4.04
N VAL A 113 -11.49 4.73 -3.06
CA VAL A 113 -11.53 5.22 -1.69
C VAL A 113 -10.28 6.03 -1.32
N LEU A 114 -9.18 5.79 -2.01
CA LEU A 114 -7.93 6.51 -1.81
C LEU A 114 -7.18 6.60 -3.14
N ASP A 115 -6.50 7.72 -3.33
CA ASP A 115 -5.65 7.95 -4.49
C ASP A 115 -4.41 8.67 -4.00
N GLY A 116 -3.23 8.24 -4.45
CA GLY A 116 -2.02 8.86 -3.96
C GLY A 116 -0.78 8.58 -4.77
N GLU A 117 0.23 9.40 -4.48
CA GLU A 117 1.56 9.28 -5.03
C GLU A 117 2.53 9.00 -3.88
N PHE A 118 3.35 7.98 -4.04
CA PHE A 118 4.30 7.54 -3.02
C PHE A 118 5.70 7.64 -3.60
N LEU A 119 6.54 8.44 -2.95
CA LEU A 119 7.94 8.56 -3.33
C LEU A 119 8.76 7.58 -2.51
N CYS A 120 9.37 6.61 -3.18
CA CYS A 120 10.12 5.53 -2.58
C CYS A 120 11.60 5.66 -2.91
N LEU A 121 12.45 5.17 -2.03
CA LEU A 121 13.90 5.18 -2.21
C LEU A 121 14.43 3.77 -2.00
N ILE A 122 15.26 3.31 -2.94
CA ILE A 122 15.97 2.04 -2.82
C ILE A 122 17.33 2.33 -2.23
N LEU A 123 17.56 1.91 -0.99
CA LEU A 123 18.84 2.12 -0.30
C LEU A 123 19.86 1.08 -0.75
N LYS A 124 21.16 1.39 -0.53
CA LYS A 124 22.25 0.46 -0.83
C LYS A 124 22.38 -0.64 0.21
N LYS A 125 21.83 -0.42 1.40
CA LYS A 125 21.85 -1.35 2.52
C LYS A 125 20.63 -1.10 3.38
N HIS A 126 20.41 -1.97 4.35
CA HIS A 126 19.27 -1.82 5.26
C HIS A 126 19.33 -0.45 5.95
N VAL A 127 18.18 0.21 6.10
CA VAL A 127 18.08 1.57 6.67
C VAL A 127 18.64 1.65 8.08
N LEU A 128 18.59 0.54 8.83
CA LEU A 128 19.12 0.47 10.19
C LEU A 128 20.63 0.21 10.27
N ASP A 129 21.28 -0.07 9.16
CA ASP A 129 22.73 -0.26 9.12
C ASP A 129 23.43 1.08 9.27
N LYS A 130 24.51 1.07 10.03
CA LYS A 130 25.31 2.27 10.29
C LYS A 130 26.47 2.39 9.32
#